data_1f0f461f78ad01f6d3c8f7f5c623230e
#
_entry.id   1f0f461f78ad01f6d3c8f7f5c623230e
#
_cell.length_a   1.000
_cell.length_b   1.000
_cell.length_c   1.000
_cell.angle_alpha   90.00
_cell.angle_beta   90.00
_cell.angle_gamma   90.00
#
_symmetry.space_group_name_H-M   'P 1'
#
loop_
_entity.id
_entity.type
_entity.pdbx_description
1 polymer ?
#
loop_
_entity_poly.entity_id
_entity_poly.type
_entity_poly.pdbx_seq_one_letter_code
_entity_poly.pdbx_strand_id
1 'polypeptide(L)'
;MKKYIINEIFSDGYERIAIIKEVGKDVKINVHFLEYDEYLENGEESQKKKKGDILEGDISIELVTFSQKVDEELIYHQGIQKSPHIEAIIEVAQIIDEYSVYALSSILDDKVLIEFENAVSYEVGERVLVVGSLELSETS
;
A
#
# COMPACT_ATOMS: atom_id res chain seq x y z
N MET A 1 -8.72 -8.68 -9.67
CA MET A 1 -8.47 -7.32 -9.18
C MET A 1 -9.35 -7.00 -8.01
N LYS A 2 -8.80 -6.42 -6.97
CA LYS A 2 -9.55 -6.19 -5.74
C LYS A 2 -10.27 -4.85 -5.76
N LYS A 3 -11.40 -4.79 -5.07
CA LYS A 3 -12.20 -3.58 -4.94
C LYS A 3 -12.21 -3.11 -3.49
N TYR A 4 -12.14 -1.80 -3.32
CA TYR A 4 -12.06 -1.16 -2.02
C TYR A 4 -13.11 -0.06 -1.91
N ILE A 5 -13.66 0.12 -0.71
CA ILE A 5 -14.56 1.23 -0.39
C ILE A 5 -13.75 2.32 0.28
N ILE A 6 -13.92 3.56 -0.15
CA ILE A 6 -13.33 4.72 0.49
C ILE A 6 -14.11 5.02 1.78
N ASN A 7 -13.43 4.93 2.91
CA ASN A 7 -13.98 5.28 4.21
C ASN A 7 -13.77 6.76 4.52
N GLU A 8 -12.58 7.27 4.22
CA GLU A 8 -12.21 8.68 4.29
C GLU A 8 -11.17 8.96 3.22
N ILE A 9 -11.09 10.22 2.76
CA ILE A 9 -10.10 10.63 1.77
C ILE A 9 -9.63 12.05 2.08
N PHE A 10 -8.33 12.27 1.94
CA PHE A 10 -7.68 13.56 2.15
C PHE A 10 -6.90 13.92 0.89
N SER A 11 -6.96 15.20 0.51
CA SER A 11 -6.36 15.69 -0.73
C SER A 11 -5.37 16.81 -0.46
N ASP A 12 -4.26 16.79 -1.20
CA ASP A 12 -3.28 17.87 -1.20
C ASP A 12 -2.58 17.89 -2.56
N GLY A 13 -2.92 18.85 -3.41
CA GLY A 13 -2.46 18.90 -4.78
C GLY A 13 -3.02 17.74 -5.58
N TYR A 14 -2.15 16.97 -6.19
CA TYR A 14 -2.50 15.74 -6.89
C TYR A 14 -2.48 14.51 -5.99
N GLU A 15 -1.99 14.66 -4.77
CA GLU A 15 -1.87 13.53 -3.85
C GLU A 15 -3.18 13.25 -3.13
N ARG A 16 -3.44 11.96 -2.91
CA ARG A 16 -4.59 11.48 -2.16
C ARG A 16 -4.11 10.48 -1.13
N ILE A 17 -4.61 10.63 0.08
CA ILE A 17 -4.46 9.63 1.13
C ILE A 17 -5.86 9.18 1.50
N ALA A 18 -6.11 7.90 1.41
CA ALA A 18 -7.43 7.34 1.68
C ALA A 18 -7.36 6.25 2.73
N ILE A 19 -8.35 6.24 3.60
CA ILE A 19 -8.62 5.11 4.46
C ILE A 19 -9.63 4.24 3.72
N ILE A 20 -9.23 3.02 3.37
CA ILE A 20 -10.04 2.12 2.56
C ILE A 20 -10.25 0.78 3.25
N LYS A 21 -11.28 0.08 2.83
CA LYS A 21 -11.54 -1.31 3.21
C LYS A 21 -11.75 -2.13 1.94
N GLU A 22 -11.22 -3.33 1.90
CA GLU A 22 -11.58 -4.27 0.84
C GLU A 22 -13.08 -4.58 0.96
N VAL A 23 -13.79 -4.61 -0.17
CA VAL A 23 -15.22 -4.93 -0.18
C VAL A 23 -15.45 -6.30 0.43
N GLY A 24 -16.34 -6.37 1.43
CA GLY A 24 -16.63 -7.60 2.14
C GLY A 24 -15.77 -7.87 3.37
N LYS A 25 -14.85 -6.96 3.70
CA LYS A 25 -13.97 -7.08 4.87
C LYS A 25 -14.04 -5.83 5.74
N ASP A 26 -13.70 -5.96 7.01
CA ASP A 26 -13.78 -4.86 7.99
C ASP A 26 -12.45 -4.20 8.31
N VAL A 27 -11.36 -4.67 7.75
CA VAL A 27 -10.04 -4.14 8.04
C VAL A 27 -9.79 -2.88 7.22
N LYS A 28 -9.45 -1.78 7.90
CA LYS A 28 -9.12 -0.49 7.27
C LYS A 28 -7.62 -0.39 7.08
N ILE A 29 -7.22 0.13 5.91
CA ILE A 29 -5.82 0.43 5.61
C ILE A 29 -5.71 1.84 5.04
N ASN A 30 -4.57 2.48 5.29
CA ASN A 30 -4.27 3.81 4.76
C ASN A 30 -3.39 3.64 3.53
N VAL A 31 -3.83 4.21 2.40
CA VAL A 31 -3.08 4.15 1.15
C VAL A 31 -2.87 5.53 0.58
N HIS A 32 -1.84 5.65 -0.24
CA HIS A 32 -1.55 6.85 -1.04
C HIS A 32 -1.75 6.52 -2.51
N PHE A 33 -2.31 7.48 -3.26
CA PHE A 33 -2.36 7.43 -4.72
C PHE A 33 -2.36 8.83 -5.29
N LEU A 34 -2.14 8.94 -6.60
CA LEU A 34 -2.11 10.20 -7.31
C LEU A 34 -3.34 10.33 -8.20
N GLU A 35 -3.91 11.53 -8.26
CA GLU A 35 -5.02 11.87 -9.15
C GLU A 35 -4.60 13.05 -10.01
N TYR A 36 -4.03 12.77 -11.18
CA TYR A 36 -3.44 13.78 -12.03
C TYR A 36 -4.47 14.68 -12.71
N ASP A 37 -5.72 14.25 -12.74
CA ASP A 37 -6.78 15.00 -13.41
C ASP A 37 -7.48 16.02 -12.49
N GLU A 38 -7.11 16.07 -11.23
CA GLU A 38 -7.77 16.93 -10.27
C GLU A 38 -6.78 17.49 -9.24
N TYR A 39 -6.41 18.76 -9.41
CA TYR A 39 -5.59 19.47 -8.43
C TYR A 39 -6.50 20.08 -7.36
N LEU A 40 -6.24 19.80 -6.09
CA LEU A 40 -7.01 20.31 -4.96
C LEU A 40 -6.11 21.02 -3.96
N GLU A 41 -6.56 22.16 -3.45
CA GLU A 41 -5.91 22.75 -2.29
C GLU A 41 -6.12 21.89 -1.06
N ASN A 42 -5.26 22.01 -0.08
CA ASN A 42 -5.33 21.21 1.13
C ASN A 42 -6.70 21.37 1.81
N GLY A 43 -7.40 20.27 1.96
CA GLY A 43 -8.71 20.21 2.59
C GLY A 43 -9.90 20.40 1.67
N GLU A 44 -9.69 20.64 0.37
CA GLU A 44 -10.79 20.68 -0.59
C GLU A 44 -11.33 19.28 -0.87
N GLU A 45 -12.63 19.19 -1.16
CA GLU A 45 -13.27 17.93 -1.48
C GLU A 45 -13.11 17.55 -2.95
N SER A 46 -12.76 16.29 -3.20
CA SER A 46 -12.69 15.76 -4.56
C SER A 46 -14.09 15.65 -5.18
N GLN A 47 -14.18 15.95 -6.47
CA GLN A 47 -15.38 15.67 -7.26
C GLN A 47 -15.31 14.30 -7.92
N LYS A 48 -14.14 13.69 -7.97
CA LYS A 48 -13.91 12.39 -8.61
C LYS A 48 -14.02 11.21 -7.66
N LYS A 49 -13.53 11.38 -6.43
CA LYS A 49 -13.50 10.31 -5.44
C LYS A 49 -13.94 10.83 -4.09
N LYS A 50 -14.94 10.18 -3.53
CA LYS A 50 -15.59 10.59 -2.28
C LYS A 50 -15.78 9.39 -1.37
N LYS A 51 -16.02 9.68 -0.09
CA LYS A 51 -16.41 8.67 0.89
C LYS A 51 -17.58 7.84 0.33
N GLY A 52 -17.45 6.52 0.41
CA GLY A 52 -18.43 5.57 -0.09
C GLY A 52 -18.18 5.08 -1.52
N ASP A 53 -17.32 5.76 -2.27
CA ASP A 53 -16.99 5.33 -3.62
C ASP A 53 -16.12 4.08 -3.60
N ILE A 54 -16.17 3.33 -4.70
CA ILE A 54 -15.39 2.12 -4.88
C ILE A 54 -14.19 2.40 -5.76
N LEU A 55 -13.02 1.98 -5.28
CA LEU A 55 -11.77 1.97 -6.03
C LEU A 55 -11.43 0.55 -6.43
N GLU A 56 -10.90 0.37 -7.62
CA GLU A 56 -10.41 -0.92 -8.08
C GLU A 56 -8.94 -0.76 -8.44
N GLY A 57 -8.09 -1.62 -7.91
CA GLY A 57 -6.67 -1.51 -8.17
C GLY A 57 -5.82 -2.50 -7.40
N ASP A 58 -4.51 -2.30 -7.49
CA ASP A 58 -3.51 -3.14 -6.85
C ASP A 58 -2.79 -2.38 -5.74
N ILE A 59 -2.53 -3.07 -4.65
CA ILE A 59 -1.80 -2.55 -3.50
C ILE A 59 -0.34 -2.95 -3.61
N SER A 60 0.56 -2.01 -3.30
CA SER A 60 2.00 -2.25 -3.22
C SER A 60 2.59 -1.55 -2.01
N ILE A 61 3.74 -2.01 -1.56
CA ILE A 61 4.56 -1.28 -0.58
C ILE A 61 5.76 -0.74 -1.35
N GLU A 62 5.85 0.58 -1.41
CA GLU A 62 6.87 1.29 -2.20
C GLU A 62 7.73 2.15 -1.28
N LEU A 63 8.77 2.74 -1.84
CA LEU A 63 9.69 3.62 -1.11
C LEU A 63 10.30 2.91 0.10
N VAL A 64 10.61 1.63 -0.04
CA VAL A 64 11.22 0.85 1.05
C VAL A 64 12.69 1.22 1.15
N THR A 65 13.02 2.01 2.18
CA THR A 65 14.38 2.45 2.45
C THR A 65 15.06 1.61 3.52
N PHE A 66 14.29 0.85 4.28
CA PHE A 66 14.80 -0.07 5.30
C PHE A 66 14.16 -1.44 5.14
N SER A 67 15.00 -2.47 5.13
CA SER A 67 14.53 -3.85 5.17
C SER A 67 15.52 -4.74 5.90
N GLN A 68 15.02 -5.80 6.51
CA GLN A 68 15.84 -6.72 7.29
C GLN A 68 15.20 -8.11 7.30
N LYS A 69 16.00 -9.14 7.06
CA LYS A 69 15.56 -10.51 7.21
C LYS A 69 15.21 -10.78 8.68
N VAL A 70 14.06 -11.39 8.91
CA VAL A 70 13.55 -11.72 10.25
C VAL A 70 12.99 -13.14 10.25
N ASP A 71 12.71 -13.66 11.46
CA ASP A 71 12.11 -14.97 11.63
C ASP A 71 10.85 -14.84 12.49
N GLU A 72 9.91 -14.06 12.02
CA GLU A 72 8.69 -13.68 12.74
C GLU A 72 7.45 -13.87 11.87
N GLU A 73 6.28 -13.85 12.52
CA GLU A 73 5.01 -13.98 11.82
C GLU A 73 4.71 -12.79 10.91
N LEU A 74 3.96 -13.04 9.85
CA LEU A 74 3.50 -11.98 8.96
C LEU A 74 2.54 -11.06 9.72
N ILE A 75 2.90 -9.79 9.79
CA ILE A 75 2.12 -8.75 10.47
C ILE A 75 2.38 -7.42 9.77
N TYR A 76 1.48 -6.47 9.91
CA TYR A 76 1.71 -5.10 9.48
C TYR A 76 1.19 -4.10 10.50
N HIS A 77 1.75 -2.91 10.46
CA HIS A 77 1.39 -1.84 11.37
C HIS A 77 1.43 -0.48 10.66
N GLN A 78 0.36 0.29 10.79
CA GLN A 78 0.27 1.67 10.33
C GLN A 78 -0.12 2.54 11.52
N GLY A 79 0.88 3.07 12.22
CA GLY A 79 0.68 3.81 13.48
C GLY A 79 0.49 5.32 13.31
N ILE A 80 0.64 5.85 12.10
CA ILE A 80 0.55 7.29 11.86
C ILE A 80 -0.80 7.60 11.20
N GLN A 81 -1.58 8.50 11.81
CA GLN A 81 -2.87 8.92 11.26
C GLN A 81 -2.67 9.68 9.94
N LYS A 82 -3.59 9.46 9.01
CA LYS A 82 -3.59 10.14 7.69
C LYS A 82 -2.27 9.97 6.95
N SER A 83 -1.67 8.79 7.07
CA SER A 83 -0.38 8.49 6.44
C SER A 83 -0.39 7.08 5.87
N PRO A 84 0.19 6.88 4.67
CA PRO A 84 0.36 5.56 4.09
C PRO A 84 1.56 4.80 4.66
N HIS A 85 2.32 5.41 5.57
CA HIS A 85 3.49 4.78 6.19
C HIS A 85 3.13 3.42 6.77
N ILE A 86 3.96 2.42 6.52
CA ILE A 86 3.72 1.06 6.95
C ILE A 86 5.02 0.36 7.35
N GLU A 87 4.93 -0.43 8.41
CA GLU A 87 5.93 -1.43 8.76
C GLU A 87 5.26 -2.79 8.60
N ALA A 88 5.90 -3.70 7.87
CA ALA A 88 5.31 -4.99 7.62
C ALA A 88 6.36 -6.09 7.58
N ILE A 89 6.00 -7.27 8.06
CA ILE A 89 6.78 -8.48 7.86
C ILE A 89 6.09 -9.25 6.74
N ILE A 90 6.82 -9.46 5.66
CA ILE A 90 6.34 -10.13 4.46
C ILE A 90 7.16 -11.38 4.20
N GLU A 91 6.65 -12.27 3.37
CA GLU A 91 7.39 -13.45 2.93
C GLU A 91 7.57 -13.38 1.41
N VAL A 92 8.83 -13.42 0.96
CA VAL A 92 9.13 -13.33 -0.47
C VAL A 92 8.53 -14.53 -1.19
N ALA A 93 7.66 -14.27 -2.16
CA ALA A 93 7.00 -15.31 -2.96
C ALA A 93 7.60 -15.43 -4.36
N GLN A 94 8.04 -14.33 -4.95
CA GLN A 94 8.62 -14.29 -6.28
C GLN A 94 9.57 -13.11 -6.40
N ILE A 95 10.76 -13.35 -6.92
CA ILE A 95 11.74 -12.29 -7.18
C ILE A 95 11.55 -11.80 -8.61
N ILE A 96 11.35 -10.49 -8.76
CA ILE A 96 11.23 -9.85 -10.08
C ILE A 96 12.60 -9.38 -10.54
N ASP A 97 13.29 -8.62 -9.71
CA ASP A 97 14.64 -8.13 -9.92
C ASP A 97 15.27 -7.76 -8.58
N GLU A 98 16.42 -7.08 -8.58
CA GLU A 98 17.11 -6.69 -7.34
C GLU A 98 16.42 -5.57 -6.55
N TYR A 99 15.37 -4.95 -7.11
CA TYR A 99 14.61 -3.87 -6.48
C TYR A 99 13.16 -4.24 -6.19
N SER A 100 12.67 -5.38 -6.68
CA SER A 100 11.24 -5.70 -6.61
C SER A 100 10.98 -7.17 -6.37
N VAL A 101 10.03 -7.45 -5.48
CA VAL A 101 9.54 -8.82 -5.25
C VAL A 101 8.02 -8.80 -5.12
N TYR A 102 7.38 -9.92 -5.41
CA TYR A 102 6.03 -10.19 -4.93
C TYR A 102 6.13 -10.95 -3.63
N ALA A 103 5.29 -10.59 -2.67
CA ALA A 103 5.34 -11.14 -1.33
C ALA A 103 3.97 -11.48 -0.78
N LEU A 104 3.93 -12.46 0.10
CA LEU A 104 2.76 -12.73 0.94
C LEU A 104 2.79 -11.80 2.13
N SER A 105 1.63 -11.31 2.53
CA SER A 105 1.49 -10.40 3.67
C SER A 105 0.18 -10.68 4.41
N SER A 106 0.03 -10.10 5.59
CA SER A 106 -1.24 -10.13 6.31
C SER A 106 -2.19 -8.99 5.90
N ILE A 107 -1.75 -8.11 5.00
CA ILE A 107 -2.57 -6.99 4.50
C ILE A 107 -3.69 -7.50 3.59
N LEU A 108 -3.35 -8.39 2.66
CA LEU A 108 -4.26 -8.94 1.67
C LEU A 108 -4.09 -10.45 1.56
N ASP A 109 -5.12 -11.12 1.07
CA ASP A 109 -5.08 -12.56 0.79
C ASP A 109 -4.25 -12.91 -0.44
N ASP A 110 -3.94 -11.92 -1.26
CA ASP A 110 -3.16 -12.07 -2.48
C ASP A 110 -1.75 -11.51 -2.29
N LYS A 111 -0.90 -11.72 -3.30
CA LYS A 111 0.47 -11.21 -3.29
C LYS A 111 0.48 -9.69 -3.40
N VAL A 112 1.43 -9.07 -2.73
CA VAL A 112 1.65 -7.63 -2.74
C VAL A 112 3.01 -7.36 -3.36
N LEU A 113 3.08 -6.37 -4.24
CA LEU A 113 4.34 -5.93 -4.82
C LEU A 113 5.12 -5.12 -3.77
N ILE A 114 6.39 -5.44 -3.60
CA ILE A 114 7.29 -4.69 -2.72
C ILE A 114 8.38 -4.07 -3.59
N GLU A 115 8.54 -2.75 -3.50
CA GLU A 115 9.56 -2.02 -4.24
C GLU A 115 10.57 -1.39 -3.29
N PHE A 116 11.82 -1.78 -3.43
CA PHE A 116 12.93 -1.31 -2.61
C PHE A 116 13.67 -0.17 -3.29
N GLU A 117 14.07 0.84 -2.53
CA GLU A 117 14.88 1.94 -3.04
C GLU A 117 16.33 1.53 -3.30
N ASN A 118 16.82 0.52 -2.58
CA ASN A 118 18.17 0.00 -2.73
C ASN A 118 18.10 -1.46 -3.17
N ALA A 119 19.12 -1.91 -3.90
CA ALA A 119 19.21 -3.30 -4.33
C ALA A 119 19.26 -4.25 -3.14
N VAL A 120 18.50 -5.33 -3.22
CA VAL A 120 18.43 -6.38 -2.20
C VAL A 120 18.68 -7.75 -2.82
N SER A 121 18.99 -8.74 -1.97
CA SER A 121 19.30 -10.11 -2.42
C SER A 121 18.55 -11.16 -1.60
N TYR A 122 17.31 -10.90 -1.28
CA TYR A 122 16.46 -11.87 -0.56
C TYR A 122 16.09 -13.04 -1.47
N GLU A 123 15.80 -14.18 -0.84
CA GLU A 123 15.41 -15.40 -1.53
C GLU A 123 13.94 -15.72 -1.27
N VAL A 124 13.32 -16.48 -2.18
CA VAL A 124 11.95 -16.97 -2.01
C VAL A 124 11.84 -17.76 -0.70
N GLY A 125 10.78 -17.47 0.06
CA GLY A 125 10.53 -18.09 1.36
C GLY A 125 11.10 -17.34 2.55
N GLU A 126 11.97 -16.37 2.29
CA GLU A 126 12.52 -15.56 3.39
C GLU A 126 11.51 -14.53 3.86
N ARG A 127 11.47 -14.30 5.16
CA ARG A 127 10.65 -13.26 5.77
C ARG A 127 11.48 -12.02 6.00
N VAL A 128 10.88 -10.88 5.66
CA VAL A 128 11.58 -9.59 5.65
C VAL A 128 10.71 -8.54 6.30
N LEU A 129 11.29 -7.81 7.25
CA LEU A 129 10.68 -6.58 7.77
C LEU A 129 10.96 -5.48 6.74
N VAL A 130 9.93 -4.80 6.30
CA VAL A 130 10.03 -3.66 5.39
C VAL A 130 9.36 -2.44 5.99
N VAL A 131 9.95 -1.28 5.74
CA VAL A 131 9.39 0.01 6.15
C VAL A 131 9.25 0.86 4.90
N GLY A 132 8.04 1.25 4.58
CA GLY A 132 7.76 1.98 3.36
C GLY A 132 6.40 2.65 3.36
N SER A 133 5.83 2.81 2.18
CA SER A 133 4.54 3.46 1.95
C SER A 133 3.59 2.51 1.25
N LEU A 134 2.37 2.42 1.76
CA LEU A 134 1.33 1.59 1.15
C LEU A 134 0.66 2.39 0.04
N GLU A 135 0.80 1.92 -1.20
CA GLU A 135 0.36 2.60 -2.41
C GLU A 135 -0.76 1.83 -3.09
N LEU A 136 -1.69 2.56 -3.68
CA LEU A 136 -2.74 2.00 -4.52
C LEU A 136 -2.51 2.44 -5.96
N SER A 137 -2.42 1.47 -6.87
CA SER A 137 -2.40 1.73 -8.31
C SER A 137 -3.78 1.42 -8.86
N GLU A 138 -4.52 2.47 -9.23
CA GLU A 138 -5.85 2.33 -9.78
C GLU A 138 -5.82 1.73 -11.18
N THR A 139 -6.75 0.84 -11.43
CA THR A 139 -6.96 0.32 -12.77
C THR A 139 -7.89 1.26 -13.53
N SER A 140 -7.47 1.66 -14.68
CA SER A 140 -8.29 2.48 -15.58
C SER A 140 -9.15 1.61 -16.48
#